data_3c14ed2cac12ad6b2ef2b69bbf2806cd
#
_entry.id   3c14ed2cac12ad6b2ef2b69bbf2806cd
#
_cell.length_a   1.000
_cell.length_b   1.000
_cell.length_c   1.000
_cell.angle_alpha   90.00
_cell.angle_beta   90.00
_cell.angle_gamma   90.00
#
_symmetry.space_group_name_H-M   'P 1'
#
loop_
_entity.id
_entity.type
_entity.pdbx_description
1 polymer ?
#
loop_
_entity_poly.entity_id
_entity_poly.type
_entity_poly.pdbx_seq_one_letter_code
_entity_poly.pdbx_strand_id
1 'polypeptide(L)'
;MEAPSAYNDARVVAAREKLASKFRELRPDHEDTRIMAAMDLAATAHDGQFRRSGEPYVTHPVEVALICLELRLDNDGIIAALLHDVIEDTEVTNAEVRAQFGEDVVQLVEGVTKLEKGVRLDGTANQAARAETLRAAESLRKMLIAMSLDIRVMIIKLADRLHNMRTLDSMPSDRRIRIAQETMDVYAPLAARLGIWQIKWQLEDLSFKVLHPKEFREITEAVAKSRQHREDELKESIRILKERLESKGLHNTQVIGRPKHLYSIFNKVVKQGIPFEQIYDLIALRVIVSQPYECYLALGYVHDLWLPMQGLFSDYISAPKPNGYQSLHTKVIGPHGEPIEVQIRTREMHEIAEYGVAAHFAYKEGERANVRGEAIAELRKQIADWSNDSSNSREFLKAVSTDFFSEQVFVFTPKGDVLDLPAGSTPIDFAFRVHTDLGLITVGAKINGRIVPLSTKLQNGDRVELVTRRDAQPSLDWLEFVQSQHARSKIRAYFRRRNRAENTSRGKEAIEAELKRLGLEPRALTADDSVQKVLVHFKQVDNVADLFARVGEGLVSVQSVAMRLRELVRPEAPAEPTGGGKNRYQAL
;
A
#
# COMPACT_ATOMS: atom_id res chain seq x y z
N MET A 1 -16.54 44.30 -0.15
CA MET A 1 -15.82 43.49 0.85
C MET A 1 -14.34 43.73 0.59
N GLU A 2 -13.59 44.20 1.57
CA GLU A 2 -12.13 44.26 1.48
C GLU A 2 -11.58 42.84 1.30
N ALA A 3 -10.57 42.69 0.42
CA ALA A 3 -9.90 41.41 0.23
C ALA A 3 -9.32 40.93 1.57
N PRO A 4 -9.37 39.63 1.91
CA PRO A 4 -8.76 39.11 3.13
C PRO A 4 -7.29 39.53 3.22
N SER A 5 -6.79 39.77 4.44
CA SER A 5 -5.40 40.23 4.68
C SER A 5 -4.35 39.26 4.10
N ALA A 6 -4.68 37.98 3.98
CA ALA A 6 -3.89 36.94 3.32
C ALA A 6 -3.46 37.30 1.89
N TYR A 7 -4.25 38.06 1.15
CA TYR A 7 -3.92 38.47 -0.22
C TYR A 7 -2.99 39.69 -0.31
N ASN A 8 -2.53 40.23 0.81
CA ASN A 8 -1.46 41.21 0.83
C ASN A 8 -0.08 40.61 0.48
N ASP A 9 0.07 39.27 0.58
CA ASP A 9 1.29 38.58 0.14
C ASP A 9 1.19 38.19 -1.35
N ALA A 10 2.09 38.74 -2.17
CA ALA A 10 2.14 38.47 -3.61
C ALA A 10 2.27 36.96 -3.95
N ARG A 11 2.88 36.15 -3.04
CA ARG A 11 3.03 34.69 -3.22
C ARG A 11 1.68 33.97 -3.10
N VAL A 12 0.77 34.44 -2.24
CA VAL A 12 -0.59 33.91 -2.10
C VAL A 12 -1.39 34.23 -3.35
N VAL A 13 -1.29 35.46 -3.85
CA VAL A 13 -1.94 35.88 -5.11
C VAL A 13 -1.45 35.01 -6.28
N ALA A 14 -0.13 34.85 -6.41
CA ALA A 14 0.47 34.02 -7.46
C ALA A 14 0.03 32.54 -7.37
N ALA A 15 -0.07 31.97 -6.15
CA ALA A 15 -0.53 30.62 -5.95
C ALA A 15 -2.01 30.44 -6.38
N ARG A 16 -2.86 31.42 -6.05
CA ARG A 16 -4.27 31.46 -6.46
C ARG A 16 -4.43 31.53 -7.99
N GLU A 17 -3.66 32.43 -8.63
CA GLU A 17 -3.67 32.56 -10.10
C GLU A 17 -3.17 31.29 -10.80
N LYS A 18 -2.11 30.67 -10.26
CA LYS A 18 -1.57 29.38 -10.75
C LYS A 18 -2.64 28.29 -10.70
N LEU A 19 -3.36 28.17 -9.58
CA LEU A 19 -4.45 27.19 -9.43
C LEU A 19 -5.58 27.46 -10.43
N ALA A 20 -6.06 28.70 -10.54
CA ALA A 20 -7.12 29.08 -11.45
C ALA A 20 -6.73 28.85 -12.93
N SER A 21 -5.52 29.24 -13.30
CA SER A 21 -5.01 29.03 -14.66
C SER A 21 -4.90 27.54 -15.00
N LYS A 22 -4.33 26.74 -14.11
CA LYS A 22 -4.16 25.29 -14.32
C LYS A 22 -5.49 24.55 -14.34
N PHE A 23 -6.46 24.98 -13.52
CA PHE A 23 -7.80 24.41 -13.54
C PHE A 23 -8.49 24.64 -14.90
N ARG A 24 -8.46 25.87 -15.42
CA ARG A 24 -9.06 26.19 -16.73
C ARG A 24 -8.36 25.49 -17.89
N GLU A 25 -7.04 25.31 -17.80
CA GLU A 25 -6.27 24.54 -18.80
C GLU A 25 -6.72 23.08 -18.87
N LEU A 26 -6.89 22.43 -17.71
CA LEU A 26 -7.17 20.99 -17.62
C LEU A 26 -8.68 20.68 -17.66
N ARG A 27 -9.55 21.66 -17.34
CA ARG A 27 -11.01 21.53 -17.26
C ARG A 27 -11.72 22.74 -17.84
N PRO A 28 -11.59 23.01 -19.16
CA PRO A 28 -12.14 24.21 -19.78
C PRO A 28 -13.67 24.29 -19.69
N ASP A 29 -14.36 23.16 -19.58
CA ASP A 29 -15.83 23.07 -19.56
C ASP A 29 -16.42 23.11 -18.14
N HIS A 30 -15.60 23.31 -17.08
CA HIS A 30 -16.03 23.31 -15.69
C HIS A 30 -15.83 24.69 -15.04
N GLU A 31 -16.79 25.07 -14.18
CA GLU A 31 -16.68 26.28 -13.36
C GLU A 31 -15.70 26.06 -12.19
N ASP A 32 -14.85 27.06 -11.93
CA ASP A 32 -13.86 27.05 -10.85
C ASP A 32 -14.38 27.67 -9.53
N THR A 33 -15.63 28.15 -9.49
CA THR A 33 -16.20 28.93 -8.40
C THR A 33 -16.08 28.28 -7.02
N ARG A 34 -16.44 26.98 -6.91
CA ARG A 34 -16.34 26.24 -5.63
C ARG A 34 -14.90 26.04 -5.19
N ILE A 35 -13.99 25.80 -6.14
CA ILE A 35 -12.56 25.60 -5.87
C ILE A 35 -11.92 26.91 -5.42
N MET A 36 -12.28 28.03 -6.07
CA MET A 36 -11.79 29.33 -5.65
C MET A 36 -12.32 29.73 -4.28
N ALA A 37 -13.57 29.40 -3.94
CA ALA A 37 -14.12 29.61 -2.59
C ALA A 37 -13.35 28.79 -1.53
N ALA A 38 -12.96 27.54 -1.83
CA ALA A 38 -12.13 26.73 -0.94
C ALA A 38 -10.72 27.30 -0.79
N MET A 39 -10.12 27.81 -1.88
CA MET A 39 -8.85 28.53 -1.84
C MET A 39 -8.94 29.78 -0.95
N ASP A 40 -10.00 30.56 -1.07
CA ASP A 40 -10.21 31.79 -0.29
C ASP A 40 -10.40 31.46 1.21
N LEU A 41 -11.12 30.39 1.54
CA LEU A 41 -11.23 29.88 2.91
C LEU A 41 -9.89 29.42 3.46
N ALA A 42 -9.12 28.62 2.71
CA ALA A 42 -7.80 28.14 3.14
C ALA A 42 -6.83 29.31 3.35
N ALA A 43 -6.83 30.31 2.46
CA ALA A 43 -5.98 31.49 2.58
C ALA A 43 -6.32 32.32 3.82
N THR A 44 -7.62 32.49 4.12
CA THR A 44 -8.07 33.22 5.31
C THR A 44 -7.77 32.47 6.59
N ALA A 45 -7.99 31.15 6.61
CA ALA A 45 -7.78 30.30 7.77
C ALA A 45 -6.30 30.22 8.17
N HIS A 46 -5.39 30.19 7.21
CA HIS A 46 -3.94 30.14 7.43
C HIS A 46 -3.25 31.51 7.39
N ASP A 47 -4.01 32.61 7.49
CA ASP A 47 -3.42 33.95 7.47
C ASP A 47 -2.43 34.13 8.62
N GLY A 48 -1.26 34.70 8.33
CA GLY A 48 -0.17 34.88 9.29
C GLY A 48 0.63 33.61 9.63
N GLN A 49 0.27 32.44 9.07
CA GLN A 49 1.05 31.21 9.24
C GLN A 49 2.09 31.06 8.13
N PHE A 50 3.29 30.61 8.52
CA PHE A 50 4.41 30.42 7.60
C PHE A 50 5.01 29.02 7.76
N ARG A 51 5.43 28.45 6.64
CA ARG A 51 6.25 27.24 6.62
C ARG A 51 7.67 27.53 7.11
N ARG A 52 8.43 26.47 7.44
CA ARG A 52 9.86 26.59 7.81
C ARG A 52 10.73 27.17 6.69
N SER A 53 10.29 27.05 5.43
CA SER A 53 10.92 27.68 4.27
C SER A 53 10.72 29.21 4.21
N GLY A 54 9.85 29.77 5.08
CA GLY A 54 9.47 31.19 5.06
C GLY A 54 8.37 31.56 4.07
N GLU A 55 7.75 30.57 3.43
CA GLU A 55 6.60 30.75 2.55
C GLU A 55 5.28 30.78 3.34
N PRO A 56 4.26 31.54 2.91
CA PRO A 56 2.91 31.46 3.49
C PRO A 56 2.42 30.02 3.50
N TYR A 57 1.79 29.58 4.61
CA TYR A 57 1.39 28.18 4.77
C TYR A 57 0.44 27.70 3.66
N VAL A 58 -0.47 28.56 3.22
CA VAL A 58 -1.47 28.25 2.18
C VAL A 58 -0.86 27.80 0.84
N THR A 59 0.41 28.12 0.55
CA THR A 59 1.07 27.63 -0.67
C THR A 59 1.17 26.11 -0.70
N HIS A 60 1.22 25.47 0.48
CA HIS A 60 1.25 24.01 0.58
C HIS A 60 -0.06 23.34 0.11
N PRO A 61 -1.23 23.61 0.68
CA PRO A 61 -2.47 23.01 0.20
C PRO A 61 -2.78 23.35 -1.26
N VAL A 62 -2.35 24.52 -1.76
CA VAL A 62 -2.46 24.83 -3.18
C VAL A 62 -1.63 23.90 -4.06
N GLU A 63 -0.37 23.65 -3.71
CA GLU A 63 0.48 22.70 -4.45
C GLU A 63 -0.05 21.26 -4.36
N VAL A 64 -0.61 20.84 -3.21
CA VAL A 64 -1.28 19.55 -3.06
C VAL A 64 -2.50 19.48 -3.98
N ALA A 65 -3.31 20.53 -4.03
CA ALA A 65 -4.49 20.61 -4.92
C ALA A 65 -4.09 20.60 -6.40
N LEU A 66 -2.98 21.25 -6.77
CA LEU A 66 -2.44 21.20 -8.13
C LEU A 66 -2.02 19.79 -8.53
N ILE A 67 -1.35 19.05 -7.64
CA ILE A 67 -1.01 17.65 -7.87
C ILE A 67 -2.27 16.80 -8.03
N CYS A 68 -3.28 17.00 -7.19
CA CYS A 68 -4.57 16.31 -7.30
C CYS A 68 -5.31 16.64 -8.61
N LEU A 69 -5.22 17.88 -9.08
CA LEU A 69 -5.78 18.33 -10.35
C LEU A 69 -5.07 17.68 -11.54
N GLU A 70 -3.74 17.59 -11.51
CA GLU A 70 -2.94 16.87 -12.52
C GLU A 70 -3.28 15.38 -12.55
N LEU A 71 -3.58 14.79 -11.39
CA LEU A 71 -4.08 13.41 -11.26
C LEU A 71 -5.55 13.26 -11.66
N ARG A 72 -6.21 14.34 -12.08
CA ARG A 72 -7.60 14.38 -12.52
C ARG A 72 -8.63 13.99 -11.45
N LEU A 73 -8.33 14.26 -10.18
CA LEU A 73 -9.27 14.05 -9.09
C LEU A 73 -10.52 14.95 -9.28
N ASP A 74 -11.69 14.49 -8.83
CA ASP A 74 -12.93 15.28 -8.94
C ASP A 74 -12.87 16.60 -8.13
N ASN A 75 -13.86 17.48 -8.32
CA ASN A 75 -13.86 18.80 -7.68
C ASN A 75 -13.89 18.70 -6.15
N ASP A 76 -14.64 17.75 -5.59
CA ASP A 76 -14.69 17.56 -4.13
C ASP A 76 -13.35 17.08 -3.57
N GLY A 77 -12.62 16.23 -4.30
CA GLY A 77 -11.26 15.83 -3.94
C GLY A 77 -10.26 16.98 -4.02
N ILE A 78 -10.37 17.89 -5.01
CA ILE A 78 -9.53 19.09 -5.11
C ILE A 78 -9.83 20.06 -3.96
N ILE A 79 -11.12 20.28 -3.63
CA ILE A 79 -11.54 21.09 -2.49
C ILE A 79 -11.02 20.49 -1.18
N ALA A 80 -11.14 19.17 -1.00
CA ALA A 80 -10.61 18.50 0.17
C ALA A 80 -9.08 18.62 0.27
N ALA A 81 -8.37 18.61 -0.85
CA ALA A 81 -6.93 18.85 -0.89
C ALA A 81 -6.54 20.28 -0.49
N LEU A 82 -7.36 21.29 -0.83
CA LEU A 82 -7.17 22.66 -0.37
C LEU A 82 -7.42 22.83 1.13
N LEU A 83 -8.35 22.04 1.68
CA LEU A 83 -8.82 22.18 3.06
C LEU A 83 -8.24 21.12 4.02
N HIS A 84 -7.33 20.25 3.58
CA HIS A 84 -6.91 19.06 4.34
C HIS A 84 -6.28 19.38 5.70
N ASP A 85 -5.57 20.51 5.83
CA ASP A 85 -4.95 20.99 7.08
C ASP A 85 -5.82 22.02 7.81
N VAL A 86 -6.84 22.60 7.16
CA VAL A 86 -7.64 23.72 7.71
C VAL A 86 -8.33 23.34 9.01
N ILE A 87 -8.94 22.15 9.08
CA ILE A 87 -9.66 21.70 10.28
C ILE A 87 -8.70 21.32 11.43
N GLU A 88 -7.47 20.91 11.13
CA GLU A 88 -6.50 20.51 12.14
C GLU A 88 -5.69 21.69 12.70
N ASP A 89 -5.31 22.61 11.83
CA ASP A 89 -4.33 23.65 12.14
C ASP A 89 -4.95 25.05 12.33
N THR A 90 -6.30 25.16 12.21
CA THR A 90 -7.01 26.45 12.35
C THR A 90 -8.29 26.32 13.20
N GLU A 91 -9.01 27.42 13.40
CA GLU A 91 -10.27 27.45 14.15
C GLU A 91 -11.50 27.02 13.34
N VAL A 92 -11.34 26.77 12.03
CA VAL A 92 -12.43 26.36 11.14
C VAL A 92 -12.96 24.98 11.53
N THR A 93 -14.28 24.89 11.68
CA THR A 93 -14.96 23.67 12.14
C THR A 93 -15.47 22.79 10.99
N ASN A 94 -15.66 21.50 11.27
CA ASN A 94 -16.34 20.58 10.33
C ASN A 94 -17.74 21.08 9.92
N ALA A 95 -18.44 21.79 10.80
CA ALA A 95 -19.78 22.31 10.52
C ALA A 95 -19.75 23.43 9.45
N GLU A 96 -18.76 24.30 9.50
CA GLU A 96 -18.57 25.36 8.52
C GLU A 96 -18.18 24.80 7.15
N VAL A 97 -17.23 23.86 7.10
CA VAL A 97 -16.86 23.19 5.85
C VAL A 97 -18.04 22.42 5.25
N ARG A 98 -18.85 21.75 6.09
CA ARG A 98 -20.07 21.04 5.66
C ARG A 98 -21.10 21.98 5.06
N ALA A 99 -21.32 23.12 5.69
CA ALA A 99 -22.30 24.10 5.23
C ALA A 99 -21.93 24.70 3.87
N GLN A 100 -20.63 24.88 3.60
CA GLN A 100 -20.15 25.54 2.39
C GLN A 100 -19.84 24.56 1.24
N PHE A 101 -19.30 23.37 1.53
CA PHE A 101 -18.77 22.44 0.54
C PHE A 101 -19.48 21.08 0.52
N GLY A 102 -20.28 20.75 1.53
CA GLY A 102 -21.03 19.49 1.60
C GLY A 102 -20.37 18.39 2.43
N GLU A 103 -21.12 17.28 2.62
CA GLU A 103 -20.70 16.16 3.47
C GLU A 103 -19.51 15.40 2.91
N ASP A 104 -19.47 15.19 1.57
CA ASP A 104 -18.40 14.42 0.91
C ASP A 104 -17.03 15.06 1.14
N VAL A 105 -16.93 16.39 1.06
CA VAL A 105 -15.69 17.12 1.32
C VAL A 105 -15.26 16.96 2.77
N VAL A 106 -16.19 17.07 3.74
CA VAL A 106 -15.87 16.88 5.18
C VAL A 106 -15.34 15.48 5.43
N GLN A 107 -15.99 14.45 4.88
CA GLN A 107 -15.54 13.05 5.05
C GLN A 107 -14.14 12.83 4.49
N LEU A 108 -13.82 13.43 3.34
CA LEU A 108 -12.48 13.36 2.77
C LEU A 108 -11.44 14.06 3.66
N VAL A 109 -11.70 15.28 4.11
CA VAL A 109 -10.79 16.03 4.99
C VAL A 109 -10.58 15.29 6.30
N GLU A 110 -11.65 14.83 6.97
CA GLU A 110 -11.53 14.01 8.17
C GLU A 110 -10.74 12.72 7.94
N GLY A 111 -10.92 12.10 6.78
CA GLY A 111 -10.17 10.90 6.38
C GLY A 111 -8.68 11.19 6.34
N VAL A 112 -8.25 12.30 5.74
CA VAL A 112 -6.85 12.72 5.65
C VAL A 112 -6.30 13.06 7.04
N THR A 113 -7.02 13.87 7.84
CA THR A 113 -6.63 14.28 9.21
C THR A 113 -6.46 13.08 10.17
N LYS A 114 -7.38 12.09 10.11
CA LYS A 114 -7.27 10.86 10.95
C LYS A 114 -6.01 10.06 10.66
N LEU A 115 -5.45 10.15 9.44
CA LEU A 115 -4.19 9.51 9.08
C LEU A 115 -2.97 10.19 9.73
N GLU A 116 -3.03 11.49 10.03
CA GLU A 116 -1.93 12.27 10.60
C GLU A 116 -1.78 12.08 12.10
N LYS A 117 -2.87 11.87 12.82
CA LYS A 117 -2.87 11.62 14.28
C LYS A 117 -2.26 10.26 14.63
N GLY A 118 -1.03 10.00 14.17
CA GLY A 118 -0.22 8.84 14.53
C GLY A 118 0.30 8.97 15.96
N VAL A 119 0.34 7.83 16.67
CA VAL A 119 0.70 7.69 18.09
C VAL A 119 2.02 8.39 18.43
N ARG A 120 1.95 9.37 19.32
CA ARG A 120 3.12 9.89 20.05
C ARG A 120 3.45 8.86 21.16
N LEU A 121 4.53 8.12 20.97
CA LEU A 121 5.10 7.26 22.01
C LEU A 121 6.38 7.92 22.51
N ASP A 122 6.38 8.31 23.78
CA ASP A 122 7.57 8.73 24.50
C ASP A 122 8.35 7.48 24.95
N GLY A 123 9.63 7.35 24.55
CA GLY A 123 10.43 6.17 24.92
C GLY A 123 11.92 6.32 24.69
N THR A 124 12.72 5.64 25.50
CA THR A 124 14.19 5.64 25.53
C THR A 124 14.84 4.94 24.34
N ALA A 125 16.09 5.25 24.01
CA ALA A 125 16.79 4.94 22.75
C ALA A 125 16.77 3.46 22.27
N ASN A 126 16.76 2.47 23.17
CA ASN A 126 16.65 1.05 22.80
C ASN A 126 15.21 0.59 22.44
N GLN A 127 14.20 1.42 22.76
CA GLN A 127 12.81 1.24 22.34
C GLN A 127 12.52 1.98 21.03
N ALA A 128 13.38 2.87 20.58
CA ALA A 128 13.15 3.76 19.44
C ALA A 128 12.97 2.99 18.11
N ALA A 129 13.87 2.07 17.75
CA ALA A 129 13.75 1.28 16.52
C ALA A 129 12.51 0.35 16.53
N ARG A 130 12.18 -0.19 17.71
CA ARG A 130 11.00 -1.04 17.88
C ARG A 130 9.71 -0.23 17.86
N ALA A 131 9.74 1.00 18.39
CA ALA A 131 8.66 1.96 18.35
C ALA A 131 8.45 2.53 16.93
N GLU A 132 9.52 2.72 16.16
CA GLU A 132 9.47 3.23 14.79
C GLU A 132 8.82 2.21 13.83
N THR A 133 9.17 0.94 13.94
CA THR A 133 8.52 -0.15 13.19
C THR A 133 7.03 -0.27 13.55
N LEU A 134 6.66 -0.11 14.84
CA LEU A 134 5.27 -0.13 15.29
C LEU A 134 4.48 1.08 14.80
N ARG A 135 5.10 2.27 14.73
CA ARG A 135 4.47 3.50 14.20
C ARG A 135 4.20 3.37 12.70
N ALA A 136 5.17 2.90 11.94
CA ALA A 136 4.99 2.63 10.51
C ALA A 136 3.84 1.64 10.26
N ALA A 137 3.75 0.60 11.11
CA ALA A 137 2.66 -0.39 11.11
C ALA A 137 1.30 0.23 11.30
N GLU A 138 1.19 1.04 12.31
CA GLU A 138 -0.08 1.64 12.71
C GLU A 138 -0.51 2.71 11.71
N SER A 139 0.44 3.48 11.21
CA SER A 139 0.24 4.45 10.12
C SER A 139 -0.28 3.74 8.87
N LEU A 140 0.39 2.68 8.44
CA LEU A 140 -0.03 1.87 7.29
C LEU A 140 -1.41 1.26 7.49
N ARG A 141 -1.69 0.70 8.69
CA ARG A 141 -3.02 0.15 9.00
C ARG A 141 -4.13 1.20 8.88
N LYS A 142 -3.90 2.40 9.42
CA LYS A 142 -4.86 3.51 9.31
C LYS A 142 -5.06 3.93 7.86
N MET A 143 -3.97 4.03 7.08
CA MET A 143 -4.04 4.34 5.65
C MET A 143 -4.87 3.33 4.88
N LEU A 144 -4.65 2.04 5.12
CA LEU A 144 -5.40 0.97 4.44
C LEU A 144 -6.88 0.99 4.84
N ILE A 145 -7.20 1.26 6.12
CA ILE A 145 -8.59 1.41 6.57
C ILE A 145 -9.25 2.63 5.91
N ALA A 146 -8.58 3.79 5.88
CA ALA A 146 -9.11 4.98 5.22
C ALA A 146 -9.32 4.76 3.71
N MET A 147 -8.39 4.07 3.05
CA MET A 147 -8.50 3.69 1.65
C MET A 147 -9.70 2.77 1.38
N SER A 148 -10.09 1.93 2.36
CA SER A 148 -11.28 1.08 2.24
C SER A 148 -12.59 1.87 2.30
N LEU A 149 -12.58 3.08 2.86
CA LEU A 149 -13.73 3.98 2.90
C LEU A 149 -13.82 4.83 1.63
N ASP A 150 -12.77 5.59 1.33
CA ASP A 150 -12.67 6.37 0.10
C ASP A 150 -11.21 6.47 -0.37
N ILE A 151 -10.95 6.02 -1.59
CA ILE A 151 -9.61 5.99 -2.16
C ILE A 151 -9.04 7.41 -2.43
N ARG A 152 -9.90 8.43 -2.59
CA ARG A 152 -9.49 9.82 -2.77
C ARG A 152 -8.67 10.33 -1.59
N VAL A 153 -8.96 9.87 -0.37
CA VAL A 153 -8.17 10.18 0.83
C VAL A 153 -6.71 9.79 0.64
N MET A 154 -6.45 8.62 0.05
CA MET A 154 -5.08 8.18 -0.22
C MET A 154 -4.41 8.97 -1.33
N ILE A 155 -5.14 9.36 -2.37
CA ILE A 155 -4.59 10.18 -3.47
C ILE A 155 -4.16 11.54 -2.92
N ILE A 156 -5.00 12.18 -2.10
CA ILE A 156 -4.67 13.45 -1.42
C ILE A 156 -3.44 13.28 -0.53
N LYS A 157 -3.39 12.20 0.26
CA LYS A 157 -2.25 11.94 1.15
C LYS A 157 -0.94 11.64 0.40
N LEU A 158 -1.01 10.99 -0.76
CA LEU A 158 0.14 10.81 -1.64
C LEU A 158 0.61 12.13 -2.26
N ALA A 159 -0.32 13.00 -2.65
CA ALA A 159 -0.03 14.35 -3.16
C ALA A 159 0.62 15.23 -2.08
N ASP A 160 0.09 15.22 -0.85
CA ASP A 160 0.67 15.87 0.31
C ASP A 160 2.10 15.37 0.57
N ARG A 161 2.30 14.06 0.64
CA ARG A 161 3.64 13.46 0.83
C ARG A 161 4.60 13.88 -0.28
N LEU A 162 4.15 13.90 -1.53
CA LEU A 162 4.99 14.33 -2.65
C LEU A 162 5.41 15.80 -2.52
N HIS A 163 4.49 16.69 -2.16
CA HIS A 163 4.86 18.09 -1.94
C HIS A 163 5.80 18.25 -0.74
N ASN A 164 5.57 17.54 0.36
CA ASN A 164 6.46 17.53 1.52
C ASN A 164 7.87 17.01 1.17
N MET A 165 7.98 16.01 0.29
CA MET A 165 9.28 15.53 -0.21
C MET A 165 9.98 16.54 -1.11
N ARG A 166 9.26 17.29 -1.94
CA ARG A 166 9.81 18.37 -2.78
C ARG A 166 10.39 19.54 -1.95
N THR A 167 9.83 19.78 -0.76
CA THR A 167 10.23 20.88 0.15
C THR A 167 11.05 20.40 1.35
N LEU A 168 11.57 19.17 1.33
CA LEU A 168 12.20 18.51 2.46
C LEU A 168 13.54 19.14 2.88
N ASP A 169 14.20 19.86 1.98
CA ASP A 169 15.51 20.47 2.21
C ASP A 169 15.52 21.50 3.36
N SER A 170 14.36 22.08 3.72
CA SER A 170 14.19 23.01 4.85
C SER A 170 14.19 22.33 6.22
N MET A 171 14.18 20.98 6.29
CA MET A 171 14.13 20.23 7.53
C MET A 171 15.52 19.81 8.04
N PRO A 172 15.70 19.60 9.37
CA PRO A 172 16.92 19.01 9.93
C PRO A 172 17.24 17.64 9.33
N SER A 173 18.54 17.31 9.26
CA SER A 173 19.06 16.12 8.57
C SER A 173 18.45 14.80 9.07
N ASP A 174 18.35 14.63 10.39
CA ASP A 174 17.76 13.45 11.03
C ASP A 174 16.28 13.25 10.65
N ARG A 175 15.54 14.35 10.61
CA ARG A 175 14.13 14.34 10.23
C ARG A 175 13.95 14.06 8.73
N ARG A 176 14.85 14.62 7.87
CA ARG A 176 14.85 14.33 6.43
C ARG A 176 15.03 12.85 6.14
N ILE A 177 16.02 12.21 6.77
CA ILE A 177 16.31 10.78 6.59
C ILE A 177 15.11 9.94 6.99
N ARG A 178 14.50 10.23 8.15
CA ARG A 178 13.31 9.47 8.62
C ARG A 178 12.13 9.60 7.67
N ILE A 179 11.82 10.83 7.21
CA ILE A 179 10.71 11.05 6.27
C ILE A 179 10.98 10.36 4.92
N ALA A 180 12.22 10.42 4.42
CA ALA A 180 12.60 9.76 3.18
C ALA A 180 12.52 8.24 3.29
N GLN A 181 12.93 7.65 4.43
CA GLN A 181 12.83 6.22 4.68
C GLN A 181 11.36 5.77 4.72
N GLU A 182 10.52 6.46 5.49
CA GLU A 182 9.08 6.18 5.54
C GLU A 182 8.43 6.29 4.15
N THR A 183 8.84 7.28 3.37
CA THR A 183 8.34 7.48 2.01
C THR A 183 8.72 6.32 1.10
N MET A 184 9.96 5.84 1.19
CA MET A 184 10.46 4.70 0.41
C MET A 184 9.79 3.38 0.82
N ASP A 185 9.55 3.18 2.12
CA ASP A 185 9.05 1.91 2.65
C ASP A 185 7.52 1.78 2.56
N VAL A 186 6.79 2.91 2.54
CA VAL A 186 5.32 2.92 2.63
C VAL A 186 4.68 3.62 1.44
N TYR A 187 4.98 4.90 1.20
CA TYR A 187 4.24 5.72 0.25
C TYR A 187 4.55 5.39 -1.21
N ALA A 188 5.82 5.16 -1.56
CA ALA A 188 6.18 4.81 -2.93
C ALA A 188 5.63 3.43 -3.36
N PRO A 189 5.70 2.36 -2.52
CA PRO A 189 5.03 1.10 -2.79
C PRO A 189 3.51 1.22 -2.88
N LEU A 190 2.90 2.07 -2.05
CA LEU A 190 1.45 2.33 -2.11
C LEU A 190 1.05 2.99 -3.43
N ALA A 191 1.78 4.00 -3.87
CA ALA A 191 1.57 4.65 -5.16
C ALA A 191 1.73 3.65 -6.33
N ALA A 192 2.71 2.73 -6.24
CA ALA A 192 2.90 1.65 -7.20
C ALA A 192 1.69 0.72 -7.29
N ARG A 193 1.14 0.31 -6.13
CA ARG A 193 -0.01 -0.58 -6.05
C ARG A 193 -1.28 0.06 -6.59
N LEU A 194 -1.47 1.35 -6.33
CA LEU A 194 -2.57 2.14 -6.88
C LEU A 194 -2.37 2.49 -8.36
N GLY A 195 -1.23 2.13 -8.96
CA GLY A 195 -0.91 2.41 -10.35
C GLY A 195 -0.56 3.88 -10.64
N ILE A 196 -0.40 4.73 -9.61
CA ILE A 196 -0.12 6.16 -9.76
C ILE A 196 1.38 6.35 -10.00
N TRP A 197 1.83 6.04 -11.24
CA TRP A 197 3.25 6.06 -11.58
C TRP A 197 3.87 7.44 -11.50
N GLN A 198 3.12 8.49 -11.79
CA GLN A 198 3.59 9.87 -11.70
C GLN A 198 4.02 10.27 -10.28
N ILE A 199 3.35 9.78 -9.26
CA ILE A 199 3.76 10.02 -7.87
C ILE A 199 4.87 9.05 -7.47
N LYS A 200 4.72 7.77 -7.82
CA LYS A 200 5.66 6.72 -7.41
C LYS A 200 7.12 7.07 -7.70
N TRP A 201 7.44 7.34 -8.95
CA TRP A 201 8.84 7.57 -9.32
C TRP A 201 9.42 8.84 -8.71
N GLN A 202 8.61 9.89 -8.54
CA GLN A 202 9.06 11.11 -7.88
C GLN A 202 9.37 10.88 -6.40
N LEU A 203 8.51 10.13 -5.69
CA LEU A 203 8.76 9.75 -4.32
C LEU A 203 10.05 8.91 -4.18
N GLU A 204 10.25 7.96 -5.10
CA GLU A 204 11.47 7.13 -5.12
C GLU A 204 12.73 7.96 -5.39
N ASP A 205 12.74 8.82 -6.41
CA ASP A 205 13.91 9.64 -6.77
C ASP A 205 14.22 10.68 -5.69
N LEU A 206 13.22 11.33 -5.09
CA LEU A 206 13.40 12.29 -3.99
C LEU A 206 13.91 11.59 -2.72
N SER A 207 13.41 10.41 -2.39
CA SER A 207 13.89 9.62 -1.26
C SER A 207 15.30 9.11 -1.50
N PHE A 208 15.60 8.65 -2.70
CA PHE A 208 16.94 8.21 -3.11
C PHE A 208 17.97 9.32 -2.95
N LYS A 209 17.66 10.55 -3.37
CA LYS A 209 18.51 11.74 -3.17
C LYS A 209 18.91 11.94 -1.71
N VAL A 210 18.00 11.69 -0.78
CA VAL A 210 18.21 11.91 0.67
C VAL A 210 18.93 10.72 1.32
N LEU A 211 18.52 9.48 0.97
CA LEU A 211 19.02 8.26 1.62
C LEU A 211 20.39 7.83 1.11
N HIS A 212 20.68 8.08 -0.18
CA HIS A 212 21.91 7.67 -0.86
C HIS A 212 22.51 8.83 -1.66
N PRO A 213 22.92 9.93 -1.01
CA PRO A 213 23.33 11.16 -1.70
C PRO A 213 24.60 11.03 -2.54
N LYS A 214 25.48 10.06 -2.23
CA LYS A 214 26.69 9.78 -2.98
C LYS A 214 26.34 9.09 -4.30
N GLU A 215 25.64 7.98 -4.22
CA GLU A 215 25.20 7.16 -5.37
C GLU A 215 24.25 7.96 -6.27
N PHE A 216 23.39 8.80 -5.68
CA PHE A 216 22.53 9.72 -6.43
C PHE A 216 23.35 10.67 -7.31
N ARG A 217 24.42 11.27 -6.77
CA ARG A 217 25.32 12.15 -7.56
C ARG A 217 26.02 11.38 -8.66
N GLU A 218 26.62 10.23 -8.33
CA GLU A 218 27.35 9.41 -9.29
C GLU A 218 26.46 9.01 -10.49
N ILE A 219 25.25 8.54 -10.21
CA ILE A 219 24.29 8.17 -11.26
C ILE A 219 23.81 9.38 -12.04
N THR A 220 23.54 10.51 -11.37
CA THR A 220 23.11 11.74 -12.06
C THR A 220 24.19 12.24 -13.03
N GLU A 221 25.45 12.23 -12.60
CA GLU A 221 26.59 12.63 -13.44
C GLU A 221 26.80 11.66 -14.61
N ALA A 222 26.68 10.34 -14.37
CA ALA A 222 26.79 9.33 -15.41
C ALA A 222 25.68 9.46 -16.47
N VAL A 223 24.43 9.68 -16.03
CA VAL A 223 23.30 9.96 -16.92
C VAL A 223 23.48 11.26 -17.69
N ALA A 224 23.97 12.34 -17.03
CA ALA A 224 24.20 13.62 -17.68
C ALA A 224 25.30 13.56 -18.76
N LYS A 225 26.41 12.85 -18.50
CA LYS A 225 27.49 12.67 -19.48
C LYS A 225 27.02 11.94 -20.75
N SER A 226 26.12 10.98 -20.61
CA SER A 226 25.59 10.22 -21.75
C SER A 226 24.36 10.87 -22.39
N ARG A 227 23.85 11.97 -21.83
CA ARG A 227 22.55 12.56 -22.20
C ARG A 227 22.55 13.10 -23.63
N GLN A 228 23.56 13.89 -24.00
CA GLN A 228 23.56 14.60 -25.28
C GLN A 228 23.59 13.64 -26.46
N HIS A 229 24.45 12.63 -26.41
CA HIS A 229 24.52 11.58 -27.47
C HIS A 229 23.21 10.79 -27.54
N ARG A 230 22.66 10.41 -26.41
CA ARG A 230 21.40 9.64 -26.35
C ARG A 230 20.16 10.45 -26.72
N GLU A 231 20.14 11.76 -26.48
CA GLU A 231 19.02 12.62 -26.91
C GLU A 231 18.93 12.70 -28.44
N ASP A 232 20.05 12.73 -29.12
CA ASP A 232 20.08 12.76 -30.59
C ASP A 232 19.68 11.40 -31.19
N GLU A 233 20.19 10.30 -30.64
CA GLU A 233 19.78 8.94 -31.01
C GLU A 233 18.27 8.70 -30.72
N LEU A 234 17.77 9.21 -29.60
CA LEU A 234 16.36 9.12 -29.26
C LEU A 234 15.47 9.90 -30.23
N LYS A 235 15.86 11.14 -30.59
CA LYS A 235 15.13 11.96 -31.58
C LYS A 235 15.10 11.29 -32.91
N GLU A 236 16.22 10.72 -33.33
CA GLU A 236 16.30 10.00 -34.60
C GLU A 236 15.45 8.74 -34.61
N SER A 237 15.50 7.94 -33.54
CA SER A 237 14.67 6.75 -33.38
C SER A 237 13.17 7.08 -33.36
N ILE A 238 12.77 8.18 -32.70
CA ILE A 238 11.39 8.70 -32.71
C ILE A 238 10.99 9.06 -34.15
N ARG A 239 11.82 9.80 -34.88
CA ARG A 239 11.54 10.23 -36.25
C ARG A 239 11.35 9.03 -37.15
N ILE A 240 12.31 8.09 -37.17
CA ILE A 240 12.28 6.89 -38.01
C ILE A 240 11.00 6.08 -37.71
N LEU A 241 10.70 5.83 -36.43
CA LEU A 241 9.54 5.04 -36.06
C LEU A 241 8.22 5.76 -36.42
N LYS A 242 8.13 7.07 -36.20
CA LYS A 242 6.95 7.86 -36.54
C LYS A 242 6.68 7.83 -38.04
N GLU A 243 7.70 8.09 -38.88
CA GLU A 243 7.61 8.02 -40.34
C GLU A 243 7.18 6.63 -40.83
N ARG A 244 7.70 5.57 -40.20
CA ARG A 244 7.30 4.20 -40.54
C ARG A 244 5.83 3.93 -40.20
N LEU A 245 5.36 4.32 -39.03
CA LEU A 245 3.98 4.11 -38.60
C LEU A 245 3.00 4.92 -39.47
N GLU A 246 3.31 6.18 -39.76
CA GLU A 246 2.52 7.03 -40.68
C GLU A 246 2.46 6.47 -42.11
N SER A 247 3.57 5.99 -42.67
CA SER A 247 3.63 5.37 -43.98
C SER A 247 2.79 4.10 -44.11
N LYS A 248 2.49 3.45 -42.98
CA LYS A 248 1.67 2.24 -42.89
C LYS A 248 0.20 2.51 -42.47
N GLY A 249 -0.20 3.78 -42.46
CA GLY A 249 -1.60 4.19 -42.24
C GLY A 249 -1.96 4.45 -40.75
N LEU A 250 -1.00 4.41 -39.83
CA LEU A 250 -1.22 4.76 -38.44
C LEU A 250 -0.97 6.26 -38.19
N HIS A 251 -1.85 7.13 -38.70
CA HIS A 251 -1.64 8.58 -38.74
C HIS A 251 -1.86 9.29 -37.40
N ASN A 252 -2.69 8.73 -36.47
CA ASN A 252 -2.98 9.30 -35.16
C ASN A 252 -2.09 8.74 -34.05
N THR A 253 -0.84 8.40 -34.39
CA THR A 253 0.11 7.80 -33.47
C THR A 253 1.03 8.84 -32.87
N GLN A 254 1.18 8.83 -31.55
CA GLN A 254 2.16 9.64 -30.85
C GLN A 254 3.35 8.75 -30.44
N VAL A 255 4.56 9.16 -30.82
CA VAL A 255 5.80 8.50 -30.42
C VAL A 255 6.57 9.46 -29.51
N ILE A 256 6.82 9.06 -28.26
CA ILE A 256 7.53 9.88 -27.27
C ILE A 256 8.67 9.09 -26.63
N GLY A 257 9.75 9.79 -26.30
CA GLY A 257 10.83 9.24 -25.50
C GLY A 257 10.48 9.24 -24.01
N ARG A 258 10.86 8.20 -23.30
CA ARG A 258 10.71 8.09 -21.86
C ARG A 258 12.07 7.95 -21.20
N PRO A 259 12.54 8.97 -20.44
CA PRO A 259 13.74 8.83 -19.63
C PRO A 259 13.48 7.83 -18.50
N LYS A 260 14.48 7.04 -18.15
CA LYS A 260 14.45 6.15 -17.00
C LYS A 260 14.75 6.90 -15.73
N HIS A 261 13.99 6.62 -14.66
CA HIS A 261 14.14 7.26 -13.36
C HIS A 261 15.43 6.81 -12.65
N LEU A 262 16.05 7.72 -11.90
CA LEU A 262 17.37 7.52 -11.28
C LEU A 262 17.37 6.35 -10.29
N TYR A 263 16.34 6.22 -9.45
CA TYR A 263 16.20 5.11 -8.52
C TYR A 263 16.08 3.75 -9.23
N SER A 264 15.42 3.69 -10.38
CA SER A 264 15.34 2.47 -11.18
C SER A 264 16.71 2.05 -11.73
N ILE A 265 17.56 3.01 -12.07
CA ILE A 265 18.94 2.76 -12.50
C ILE A 265 19.76 2.25 -11.31
N PHE A 266 19.67 2.92 -10.15
CA PHE A 266 20.33 2.51 -8.90
C PHE A 266 20.02 1.06 -8.53
N ASN A 267 18.75 0.67 -8.58
CA ASN A 267 18.34 -0.70 -8.27
C ASN A 267 18.99 -1.74 -9.21
N LYS A 268 19.15 -1.42 -10.51
CA LYS A 268 19.83 -2.32 -11.45
C LYS A 268 21.32 -2.41 -11.16
N VAL A 269 21.97 -1.29 -10.90
CA VAL A 269 23.42 -1.26 -10.61
C VAL A 269 23.72 -1.97 -9.29
N VAL A 270 23.03 -1.60 -8.21
CA VAL A 270 23.39 -2.04 -6.86
C VAL A 270 22.74 -3.38 -6.49
N LYS A 271 21.44 -3.56 -6.77
CA LYS A 271 20.74 -4.79 -6.37
C LYS A 271 20.92 -5.95 -7.35
N GLN A 272 21.04 -5.65 -8.65
CA GLN A 272 21.21 -6.67 -9.68
C GLN A 272 22.67 -6.83 -10.13
N GLY A 273 23.58 -5.95 -9.66
CA GLY A 273 25.02 -6.02 -9.99
C GLY A 273 25.32 -5.75 -11.47
N ILE A 274 24.42 -5.07 -12.19
CA ILE A 274 24.59 -4.75 -13.61
C ILE A 274 25.46 -3.49 -13.73
N PRO A 275 26.64 -3.53 -14.40
CA PRO A 275 27.44 -2.35 -14.65
C PRO A 275 26.61 -1.26 -15.35
N PHE A 276 26.87 0.02 -15.03
CA PHE A 276 26.11 1.14 -15.62
C PHE A 276 26.16 1.14 -17.15
N GLU A 277 27.31 0.78 -17.73
CA GLU A 277 27.54 0.69 -19.18
C GLU A 277 26.69 -0.40 -19.85
N GLN A 278 26.23 -1.39 -19.08
CA GLN A 278 25.37 -2.48 -19.55
C GLN A 278 23.87 -2.20 -19.31
N ILE A 279 23.51 -1.01 -18.81
CA ILE A 279 22.11 -0.60 -18.70
C ILE A 279 21.64 -0.03 -20.05
N TYR A 280 21.32 -0.93 -20.96
CA TYR A 280 20.90 -0.58 -22.32
C TYR A 280 19.50 0.04 -22.41
N ASP A 281 18.66 -0.09 -21.38
CA ASP A 281 17.28 0.41 -21.37
C ASP A 281 17.13 1.81 -20.76
N LEU A 282 18.17 2.64 -20.89
CA LEU A 282 18.12 4.06 -20.51
C LEU A 282 17.26 4.87 -21.49
N ILE A 283 17.10 4.37 -22.71
CA ILE A 283 16.21 4.90 -23.73
C ILE A 283 15.01 3.96 -23.84
N ALA A 284 13.82 4.49 -23.63
CA ALA A 284 12.58 3.80 -23.92
C ALA A 284 11.71 4.66 -24.84
N LEU A 285 11.10 4.04 -25.82
CA LEU A 285 10.11 4.65 -26.69
C LEU A 285 8.71 4.26 -26.21
N ARG A 286 7.80 5.21 -26.28
CA ARG A 286 6.39 4.96 -26.04
C ARG A 286 5.61 5.32 -27.28
N VAL A 287 4.86 4.34 -27.79
CA VAL A 287 3.95 4.48 -28.91
C VAL A 287 2.52 4.49 -28.38
N ILE A 288 1.80 5.59 -28.62
CA ILE A 288 0.41 5.73 -28.22
C ILE A 288 -0.46 5.74 -29.47
N VAL A 289 -1.36 4.77 -29.57
CA VAL A 289 -2.27 4.57 -30.70
C VAL A 289 -3.72 4.79 -30.26
N SER A 290 -4.67 4.77 -31.21
CA SER A 290 -6.09 5.05 -30.92
C SER A 290 -6.84 3.82 -30.47
N GLN A 291 -6.59 2.64 -31.06
CA GLN A 291 -7.38 1.42 -30.86
C GLN A 291 -6.51 0.25 -30.40
N PRO A 292 -7.04 -0.72 -29.63
CA PRO A 292 -6.28 -1.88 -29.14
C PRO A 292 -5.64 -2.72 -30.25
N TYR A 293 -6.32 -2.94 -31.37
CA TYR A 293 -5.76 -3.69 -32.51
C TYR A 293 -4.56 -2.99 -33.14
N GLU A 294 -4.53 -1.65 -33.12
CA GLU A 294 -3.40 -0.86 -33.64
C GLU A 294 -2.13 -1.06 -32.80
N CYS A 295 -2.24 -1.47 -31.54
CA CYS A 295 -1.08 -1.84 -30.73
C CYS A 295 -0.31 -3.02 -31.34
N TYR A 296 -1.04 -4.04 -31.81
CA TYR A 296 -0.44 -5.22 -32.43
C TYR A 296 0.08 -4.93 -33.84
N LEU A 297 -0.58 -4.05 -34.60
CA LEU A 297 -0.06 -3.57 -35.87
C LEU A 297 1.24 -2.78 -35.67
N ALA A 298 1.27 -1.86 -34.71
CA ALA A 298 2.46 -1.09 -34.39
C ALA A 298 3.61 -1.99 -33.94
N LEU A 299 3.34 -3.04 -33.14
CA LEU A 299 4.34 -4.05 -32.78
C LEU A 299 4.96 -4.73 -34.01
N GLY A 300 4.12 -5.16 -34.96
CA GLY A 300 4.57 -5.76 -36.20
C GLY A 300 5.48 -4.80 -36.99
N TYR A 301 5.14 -3.52 -37.08
CA TYR A 301 5.96 -2.52 -37.78
C TYR A 301 7.25 -2.17 -37.05
N VAL A 302 7.26 -2.21 -35.71
CA VAL A 302 8.47 -2.07 -34.89
C VAL A 302 9.43 -3.23 -35.18
N HIS A 303 8.92 -4.47 -35.23
CA HIS A 303 9.73 -5.66 -35.49
C HIS A 303 10.16 -5.79 -36.96
N ASP A 304 9.41 -5.19 -37.90
CA ASP A 304 9.81 -5.07 -39.29
C ASP A 304 10.93 -4.00 -39.48
N LEU A 305 10.93 -2.98 -38.64
CA LEU A 305 11.92 -1.91 -38.66
C LEU A 305 13.23 -2.28 -37.95
N TRP A 306 13.12 -2.95 -36.79
CA TRP A 306 14.23 -3.26 -35.89
C TRP A 306 14.17 -4.70 -35.40
N LEU A 307 15.33 -5.34 -35.30
CA LEU A 307 15.44 -6.75 -34.91
C LEU A 307 14.99 -6.94 -33.43
N PRO A 308 13.95 -7.74 -33.14
CA PRO A 308 13.52 -8.00 -31.77
C PRO A 308 14.50 -8.90 -31.03
N MET A 309 14.73 -8.61 -29.75
CA MET A 309 15.51 -9.43 -28.85
C MET A 309 14.64 -10.58 -28.30
N GLN A 310 15.08 -11.82 -28.50
CA GLN A 310 14.33 -13.02 -28.10
C GLN A 310 14.08 -13.09 -26.58
N GLY A 311 12.87 -13.51 -26.18
CA GLY A 311 12.50 -13.69 -24.79
C GLY A 311 12.23 -12.38 -24.02
N LEU A 312 12.30 -11.22 -24.66
CA LEU A 312 12.10 -9.91 -24.04
C LEU A 312 10.82 -9.20 -24.52
N PHE A 313 9.78 -9.98 -24.80
CA PHE A 313 8.44 -9.52 -25.14
C PHE A 313 7.46 -9.81 -23.98
N SER A 314 6.56 -8.86 -23.71
CA SER A 314 5.47 -9.04 -22.75
C SER A 314 4.20 -8.39 -23.28
N ASP A 315 3.10 -9.15 -23.24
CA ASP A 315 1.77 -8.70 -23.61
C ASP A 315 0.92 -8.50 -22.36
N TYR A 316 0.86 -7.25 -21.88
CA TYR A 316 -0.03 -6.84 -20.79
C TYR A 316 -1.36 -6.26 -21.28
N ILE A 317 -1.67 -6.34 -22.61
CA ILE A 317 -2.99 -6.00 -23.13
C ILE A 317 -3.90 -7.20 -23.01
N SER A 318 -3.42 -8.37 -23.47
CA SER A 318 -4.16 -9.64 -23.35
C SER A 318 -4.26 -10.14 -21.90
N ALA A 319 -3.25 -9.83 -21.07
CA ALA A 319 -3.18 -10.20 -19.66
C ALA A 319 -2.85 -8.97 -18.80
N PRO A 320 -3.85 -8.10 -18.49
CA PRO A 320 -3.64 -6.89 -17.70
C PRO A 320 -3.11 -7.19 -16.30
N LYS A 321 -2.24 -6.31 -15.78
CA LYS A 321 -1.81 -6.40 -14.38
C LYS A 321 -2.99 -6.10 -13.43
N PRO A 322 -2.96 -6.58 -12.17
CA PRO A 322 -4.05 -6.36 -11.21
C PRO A 322 -4.37 -4.88 -10.94
N ASN A 323 -3.40 -3.98 -11.11
CA ASN A 323 -3.61 -2.54 -11.03
C ASN A 323 -4.17 -1.91 -12.32
N GLY A 324 -4.64 -2.72 -13.27
CA GLY A 324 -5.21 -2.28 -14.55
C GLY A 324 -4.18 -1.83 -15.60
N TYR A 325 -2.89 -1.99 -15.35
CA TYR A 325 -1.86 -1.64 -16.33
C TYR A 325 -1.92 -2.53 -17.56
N GLN A 326 -1.96 -1.89 -18.75
CA GLN A 326 -1.96 -2.53 -20.07
C GLN A 326 -0.95 -1.87 -20.98
N SER A 327 -0.11 -2.67 -21.64
CA SER A 327 0.85 -2.23 -22.67
C SER A 327 1.49 -3.46 -23.31
N LEU A 328 1.89 -3.38 -24.58
CA LEU A 328 2.87 -4.31 -25.15
C LEU A 328 4.26 -3.77 -24.83
N HIS A 329 5.16 -4.65 -24.42
CA HIS A 329 6.57 -4.33 -24.21
C HIS A 329 7.42 -5.19 -25.10
N THR A 330 8.30 -4.59 -25.87
CA THR A 330 9.31 -5.29 -26.65
C THR A 330 10.65 -4.59 -26.56
N LYS A 331 11.74 -5.34 -26.68
CA LYS A 331 13.08 -4.78 -26.84
C LYS A 331 13.59 -5.10 -28.21
N VAL A 332 14.15 -4.10 -28.86
CA VAL A 332 14.66 -4.18 -30.24
C VAL A 332 16.06 -3.59 -30.29
N ILE A 333 16.84 -3.97 -31.31
CA ILE A 333 18.13 -3.32 -31.64
C ILE A 333 17.82 -2.12 -32.52
N GLY A 334 18.05 -0.92 -32.01
CA GLY A 334 17.78 0.34 -32.68
C GLY A 334 18.75 0.65 -33.81
N PRO A 335 18.62 1.84 -34.46
CA PRO A 335 19.37 2.21 -35.64
C PRO A 335 20.89 2.31 -35.42
N HIS A 336 21.32 2.56 -34.16
CA HIS A 336 22.75 2.67 -33.81
C HIS A 336 23.31 1.39 -33.17
N GLY A 337 22.56 0.27 -33.18
CA GLY A 337 22.97 -1.00 -32.58
C GLY A 337 22.70 -1.12 -31.11
N GLU A 338 22.09 -0.10 -30.45
CA GLU A 338 21.75 -0.11 -29.04
C GLU A 338 20.34 -0.70 -28.80
N PRO A 339 20.16 -1.47 -27.72
CA PRO A 339 18.85 -1.97 -27.31
C PRO A 339 17.90 -0.84 -26.91
N ILE A 340 16.72 -0.80 -27.50
CA ILE A 340 15.64 0.14 -27.20
C ILE A 340 14.44 -0.64 -26.67
N GLU A 341 13.90 -0.24 -25.51
CA GLU A 341 12.61 -0.72 -25.03
C GLU A 341 11.49 0.07 -25.73
N VAL A 342 10.53 -0.62 -26.34
CA VAL A 342 9.36 -0.01 -26.96
C VAL A 342 8.11 -0.45 -26.21
N GLN A 343 7.37 0.52 -25.66
CA GLN A 343 6.08 0.33 -24.99
C GLN A 343 4.97 0.81 -25.90
N ILE A 344 3.99 -0.05 -26.22
CA ILE A 344 2.91 0.26 -27.13
C ILE A 344 1.58 0.10 -26.42
N ARG A 345 0.72 1.11 -26.48
CA ARG A 345 -0.57 1.14 -25.79
C ARG A 345 -1.51 2.18 -26.38
N THR A 346 -2.81 2.06 -26.11
CA THR A 346 -3.78 3.09 -26.50
C THR A 346 -3.68 4.32 -25.59
N ARG A 347 -4.35 5.40 -25.97
CA ARG A 347 -4.46 6.61 -25.15
C ARG A 347 -5.12 6.30 -23.79
N GLU A 348 -6.20 5.50 -23.78
CA GLU A 348 -6.86 5.09 -22.55
C GLU A 348 -5.94 4.26 -21.64
N MET A 349 -5.23 3.26 -22.21
CA MET A 349 -4.24 2.48 -21.45
C MET A 349 -3.09 3.36 -20.95
N HIS A 350 -2.74 4.41 -21.66
CA HIS A 350 -1.72 5.36 -21.24
C HIS A 350 -2.17 6.16 -20.00
N GLU A 351 -3.40 6.65 -20.01
CA GLU A 351 -3.98 7.37 -18.85
C GLU A 351 -4.04 6.47 -17.60
N ILE A 352 -4.49 5.23 -17.76
CA ILE A 352 -4.50 4.26 -16.66
C ILE A 352 -3.08 3.96 -16.16
N ALA A 353 -2.11 3.85 -17.07
CA ALA A 353 -0.73 3.59 -16.70
C ALA A 353 -0.05 4.77 -15.98
N GLU A 354 -0.43 6.01 -16.25
CA GLU A 354 0.15 7.21 -15.60
C GLU A 354 -0.57 7.56 -14.29
N TYR A 355 -1.91 7.50 -14.29
CA TYR A 355 -2.75 7.99 -13.20
C TYR A 355 -3.35 6.87 -12.33
N GLY A 356 -3.29 5.60 -12.77
CA GLY A 356 -3.80 4.45 -12.04
C GLY A 356 -5.28 4.61 -11.66
N VAL A 357 -5.58 4.34 -10.38
CA VAL A 357 -6.94 4.47 -9.85
C VAL A 357 -7.48 5.91 -9.91
N ALA A 358 -6.62 6.93 -9.96
CA ALA A 358 -7.05 8.32 -10.07
C ALA A 358 -7.71 8.63 -11.41
N ALA A 359 -7.34 7.93 -12.50
CA ALA A 359 -7.97 8.06 -13.81
C ALA A 359 -9.49 7.78 -13.80
N HIS A 360 -10.00 7.10 -12.76
CA HIS A 360 -11.43 6.78 -12.62
C HIS A 360 -12.32 7.98 -12.33
N PHE A 361 -11.79 8.97 -11.62
CA PHE A 361 -12.56 10.14 -11.21
C PHE A 361 -12.78 11.11 -12.35
N ALA A 362 -11.99 11.00 -13.43
CA ALA A 362 -12.15 11.80 -14.65
C ALA A 362 -13.37 11.38 -15.51
N TYR A 363 -13.87 10.14 -15.36
CA TYR A 363 -14.86 9.53 -16.26
C TYR A 363 -16.17 9.13 -15.56
N LYS A 364 -16.61 9.86 -14.53
CA LYS A 364 -17.80 9.51 -13.72
C LYS A 364 -19.13 9.53 -14.47
N GLU A 365 -19.17 9.86 -15.77
CA GLU A 365 -20.39 9.89 -16.59
C GLU A 365 -20.33 8.80 -17.69
N GLY A 366 -20.66 7.52 -17.36
CA GLY A 366 -20.87 6.47 -18.37
C GLY A 366 -20.60 5.05 -17.95
N GLU A 367 -21.17 4.09 -18.67
CA GLU A 367 -21.30 2.63 -18.44
C GLU A 367 -20.02 1.81 -18.12
N ARG A 368 -18.82 2.41 -18.13
CA ARG A 368 -17.54 1.71 -17.88
C ARG A 368 -17.13 1.62 -16.40
N ALA A 369 -17.99 2.07 -15.48
CA ALA A 369 -17.73 2.05 -14.03
C ALA A 369 -17.62 0.63 -13.43
N ASN A 370 -18.21 -0.40 -14.06
CA ASN A 370 -18.36 -1.73 -13.47
C ASN A 370 -17.06 -2.54 -13.36
N VAL A 371 -16.25 -2.63 -14.42
CA VAL A 371 -15.04 -3.48 -14.41
C VAL A 371 -13.96 -2.94 -13.45
N ARG A 372 -13.96 -1.65 -13.23
CA ARG A 372 -12.97 -0.95 -12.41
C ARG A 372 -13.37 -0.86 -10.94
N GLY A 373 -14.68 -0.85 -10.66
CA GLY A 373 -15.22 -1.03 -9.31
C GLY A 373 -14.78 -2.36 -8.68
N GLU A 374 -14.61 -3.40 -9.48
CA GLU A 374 -14.16 -4.72 -9.03
C GLU A 374 -12.71 -4.72 -8.50
N ALA A 375 -11.79 -4.02 -9.14
CA ALA A 375 -10.39 -3.93 -8.67
C ALA A 375 -10.28 -3.21 -7.33
N ILE A 376 -11.05 -2.13 -7.13
CA ILE A 376 -11.13 -1.42 -5.85
C ILE A 376 -11.85 -2.28 -4.80
N ALA A 377 -12.91 -3.00 -5.19
CA ALA A 377 -13.64 -3.90 -4.30
C ALA A 377 -12.75 -5.08 -3.85
N GLU A 378 -11.96 -5.66 -4.76
CA GLU A 378 -11.01 -6.72 -4.42
C GLU A 378 -9.90 -6.21 -3.48
N LEU A 379 -9.38 -5.00 -3.72
CA LEU A 379 -8.41 -4.37 -2.83
C LEU A 379 -9.00 -4.11 -1.43
N ARG A 380 -10.25 -3.63 -1.35
CA ARG A 380 -10.98 -3.47 -0.08
C ARG A 380 -11.13 -4.79 0.66
N LYS A 381 -11.47 -5.86 -0.06
CA LYS A 381 -11.61 -7.21 0.50
C LYS A 381 -10.28 -7.71 1.06
N GLN A 382 -9.18 -7.57 0.31
CA GLN A 382 -7.83 -7.94 0.79
C GLN A 382 -7.45 -7.20 2.08
N ILE A 383 -7.72 -5.89 2.15
CA ILE A 383 -7.45 -5.08 3.34
C ILE A 383 -8.29 -5.55 4.53
N ALA A 384 -9.57 -5.87 4.31
CA ALA A 384 -10.44 -6.39 5.35
C ALA A 384 -9.95 -7.77 5.86
N ASP A 385 -9.54 -8.66 4.96
CA ASP A 385 -8.99 -9.98 5.30
C ASP A 385 -7.70 -9.84 6.13
N TRP A 386 -6.76 -8.97 5.76
CA TRP A 386 -5.55 -8.73 6.57
C TRP A 386 -5.85 -8.12 7.94
N SER A 387 -6.85 -7.22 8.02
CA SER A 387 -7.27 -6.62 9.29
C SER A 387 -7.88 -7.65 10.24
N ASN A 388 -8.61 -8.62 9.71
CA ASN A 388 -9.28 -9.67 10.47
C ASN A 388 -8.34 -10.83 10.86
N ASP A 389 -7.38 -11.16 9.98
CA ASP A 389 -6.45 -12.29 10.16
C ASP A 389 -5.27 -11.94 11.08
N SER A 390 -5.02 -10.65 11.38
CA SER A 390 -3.85 -10.21 12.14
C SER A 390 -4.17 -9.97 13.61
N SER A 391 -3.57 -10.74 14.51
CA SER A 391 -3.78 -10.62 15.96
C SER A 391 -3.05 -9.41 16.57
N ASN A 392 -2.03 -8.86 15.88
CA ASN A 392 -1.28 -7.70 16.34
C ASN A 392 -0.68 -6.87 15.18
N SER A 393 -0.31 -5.61 15.47
CA SER A 393 0.20 -4.66 14.47
C SER A 393 1.47 -5.14 13.74
N ARG A 394 2.30 -6.00 14.37
CA ARG A 394 3.53 -6.53 13.74
C ARG A 394 3.23 -7.63 12.71
N GLU A 395 2.29 -8.52 13.02
CA GLU A 395 1.83 -9.54 12.06
C GLU A 395 1.12 -8.90 10.88
N PHE A 396 0.30 -7.88 11.14
CA PHE A 396 -0.33 -7.08 10.11
C PHE A 396 0.69 -6.43 9.17
N LEU A 397 1.74 -5.77 9.72
CA LEU A 397 2.82 -5.21 8.90
C LEU A 397 3.51 -6.26 8.05
N LYS A 398 3.84 -7.40 8.64
CA LYS A 398 4.50 -8.49 7.93
C LYS A 398 3.62 -9.01 6.80
N ALA A 399 2.31 -9.15 7.03
CA ALA A 399 1.35 -9.56 6.02
C ALA A 399 1.30 -8.55 4.87
N VAL A 400 1.12 -7.28 5.19
CA VAL A 400 1.06 -6.20 4.19
C VAL A 400 2.41 -6.05 3.47
N SER A 401 3.53 -6.10 4.19
CA SER A 401 4.86 -6.00 3.57
C SER A 401 5.13 -7.15 2.60
N THR A 402 4.75 -8.36 2.96
CA THR A 402 4.99 -9.55 2.12
C THR A 402 3.98 -9.64 0.97
N ASP A 403 2.69 -9.49 1.25
CA ASP A 403 1.63 -9.77 0.28
C ASP A 403 1.29 -8.54 -0.58
N PHE A 404 1.55 -7.33 -0.08
CA PHE A 404 1.18 -6.09 -0.75
C PHE A 404 2.36 -5.34 -1.40
N PHE A 405 3.53 -5.31 -0.74
CA PHE A 405 4.68 -4.51 -1.18
C PHE A 405 5.81 -5.32 -1.83
N SER A 406 5.78 -6.67 -1.78
CA SER A 406 6.78 -7.47 -2.47
C SER A 406 6.61 -7.42 -4.00
N GLU A 407 7.69 -7.73 -4.73
CA GLU A 407 7.58 -8.03 -6.16
C GLU A 407 6.54 -9.13 -6.37
N GLN A 408 5.75 -9.00 -7.44
CA GLN A 408 4.68 -9.95 -7.75
C GLN A 408 5.06 -10.83 -8.94
N VAL A 409 4.63 -12.09 -8.90
CA VAL A 409 4.59 -12.97 -10.06
C VAL A 409 3.14 -13.13 -10.51
N PHE A 410 2.93 -13.09 -11.82
CA PHE A 410 1.62 -13.22 -12.44
C PHE A 410 1.50 -14.59 -13.07
N VAL A 411 0.52 -15.36 -12.61
CA VAL A 411 0.29 -16.74 -13.04
C VAL A 411 -1.14 -16.91 -13.55
N PHE A 412 -1.35 -17.90 -14.42
CA PHE A 412 -2.64 -18.17 -15.04
C PHE A 412 -3.37 -19.33 -14.37
N THR A 413 -4.66 -19.16 -14.15
CA THR A 413 -5.55 -20.31 -13.86
C THR A 413 -5.73 -21.16 -15.12
N PRO A 414 -6.25 -22.41 -15.02
CA PRO A 414 -6.61 -23.20 -16.19
C PRO A 414 -7.67 -22.54 -17.09
N LYS A 415 -8.48 -21.62 -16.54
CA LYS A 415 -9.48 -20.84 -17.28
C LYS A 415 -8.92 -19.62 -18.01
N GLY A 416 -7.65 -19.27 -17.73
CA GLY A 416 -6.99 -18.10 -18.31
C GLY A 416 -7.03 -16.84 -17.45
N ASP A 417 -7.64 -16.90 -16.24
CA ASP A 417 -7.62 -15.76 -15.33
C ASP A 417 -6.20 -15.52 -14.79
N VAL A 418 -5.81 -14.27 -14.64
CA VAL A 418 -4.49 -13.89 -14.10
C VAL A 418 -4.60 -13.67 -12.60
N LEU A 419 -3.69 -14.29 -11.85
CA LEU A 419 -3.55 -14.10 -10.41
C LEU A 419 -2.18 -13.52 -10.07
N ASP A 420 -2.17 -12.54 -9.18
CA ASP A 420 -0.95 -11.97 -8.60
C ASP A 420 -0.58 -12.68 -7.29
N LEU A 421 0.69 -13.00 -7.16
CA LEU A 421 1.27 -13.64 -5.97
C LEU A 421 2.61 -12.99 -5.63
N PRO A 422 3.02 -12.94 -4.35
CA PRO A 422 4.37 -12.52 -3.98
C PRO A 422 5.44 -13.29 -4.73
N ALA A 423 6.53 -12.65 -5.14
CA ALA A 423 7.66 -13.30 -5.79
C ALA A 423 8.21 -14.45 -4.92
N GLY A 424 8.46 -15.60 -5.54
CA GLY A 424 8.87 -16.82 -4.86
C GLY A 424 7.72 -17.66 -4.30
N SER A 425 6.47 -17.28 -4.56
CA SER A 425 5.28 -18.07 -4.24
C SER A 425 5.28 -19.43 -4.91
N THR A 426 4.56 -20.36 -4.32
CA THR A 426 4.47 -21.76 -4.69
C THR A 426 3.03 -22.14 -5.11
N PRO A 427 2.80 -23.34 -5.67
CA PRO A 427 1.45 -23.83 -5.95
C PRO A 427 0.52 -23.84 -4.74
N ILE A 428 1.03 -23.95 -3.51
CA ILE A 428 0.21 -23.84 -2.30
C ILE A 428 -0.26 -22.39 -2.10
N ASP A 429 0.61 -21.38 -2.28
CA ASP A 429 0.23 -19.98 -2.24
C ASP A 429 -0.88 -19.68 -3.26
N PHE A 430 -0.70 -20.20 -4.49
CA PHE A 430 -1.72 -20.11 -5.55
C PHE A 430 -3.04 -20.76 -5.14
N ALA A 431 -3.01 -21.95 -4.54
CA ALA A 431 -4.22 -22.66 -4.13
C ALA A 431 -5.04 -21.87 -3.10
N PHE A 432 -4.39 -21.31 -2.08
CA PHE A 432 -5.02 -20.46 -1.07
C PHE A 432 -5.50 -19.12 -1.65
N ARG A 433 -4.82 -18.59 -2.65
CA ARG A 433 -5.21 -17.35 -3.33
C ARG A 433 -6.48 -17.52 -4.17
N VAL A 434 -6.65 -18.69 -4.81
CA VAL A 434 -7.88 -19.04 -5.54
C VAL A 434 -9.06 -19.24 -4.58
N HIS A 435 -8.91 -20.12 -3.59
CA HIS A 435 -9.91 -20.36 -2.55
C HIS A 435 -9.30 -21.12 -1.37
N THR A 436 -9.67 -20.75 -0.14
CA THR A 436 -9.17 -21.40 1.06
C THR A 436 -9.39 -22.92 1.05
N ASP A 437 -10.58 -23.39 0.65
CA ASP A 437 -10.91 -24.82 0.62
C ASP A 437 -10.06 -25.59 -0.40
N LEU A 438 -9.72 -24.97 -1.55
CA LEU A 438 -8.80 -25.59 -2.51
C LEU A 438 -7.40 -25.72 -1.90
N GLY A 439 -6.94 -24.69 -1.19
CA GLY A 439 -5.65 -24.75 -0.47
C GLY A 439 -5.60 -25.91 0.51
N LEU A 440 -6.68 -26.14 1.26
CA LEU A 440 -6.74 -27.21 2.28
C LEU A 440 -6.71 -28.63 1.70
N ILE A 441 -7.24 -28.86 0.50
CA ILE A 441 -7.38 -30.17 -0.13
C ILE A 441 -6.38 -30.41 -1.27
N THR A 442 -5.41 -29.53 -1.50
CA THR A 442 -4.40 -29.66 -2.55
C THR A 442 -3.40 -30.76 -2.20
N VAL A 443 -3.17 -31.70 -3.12
CA VAL A 443 -2.21 -32.82 -2.99
C VAL A 443 -1.09 -32.75 -4.02
N GLY A 444 -1.23 -31.96 -5.08
CA GLY A 444 -0.25 -31.83 -6.15
C GLY A 444 -0.55 -30.64 -7.03
N ALA A 445 0.35 -30.33 -7.93
CA ALA A 445 0.16 -29.29 -8.94
C ALA A 445 0.86 -29.64 -10.25
N LYS A 446 0.33 -29.04 -11.34
CA LYS A 446 1.00 -29.02 -12.63
C LYS A 446 1.29 -27.58 -13.01
N ILE A 447 2.48 -27.32 -13.50
CA ILE A 447 2.89 -26.05 -14.09
C ILE A 447 3.13 -26.29 -15.58
N ASN A 448 2.43 -25.55 -16.43
CA ASN A 448 2.53 -25.67 -17.91
C ASN A 448 2.33 -27.13 -18.38
N GLY A 449 1.39 -27.84 -17.76
CA GLY A 449 1.04 -29.23 -18.05
C GLY A 449 1.98 -30.30 -17.40
N ARG A 450 3.05 -29.92 -16.73
CA ARG A 450 4.00 -30.85 -16.08
C ARG A 450 3.73 -30.91 -14.58
N ILE A 451 3.71 -32.11 -14.03
CA ILE A 451 3.61 -32.33 -12.57
C ILE A 451 4.90 -31.81 -11.89
N VAL A 452 4.73 -31.03 -10.85
CA VAL A 452 5.83 -30.42 -10.09
C VAL A 452 5.64 -30.60 -8.59
N PRO A 453 6.71 -30.55 -7.78
CA PRO A 453 6.61 -30.46 -6.33
C PRO A 453 5.84 -29.22 -5.88
N LEU A 454 5.08 -29.33 -4.77
CA LEU A 454 4.32 -28.21 -4.21
C LEU A 454 5.20 -27.05 -3.72
N SER A 455 6.50 -27.28 -3.50
CA SER A 455 7.50 -26.26 -3.13
C SER A 455 8.15 -25.55 -4.32
N THR A 456 7.77 -25.89 -5.56
CA THR A 456 8.31 -25.27 -6.77
C THR A 456 7.94 -23.77 -6.80
N LYS A 457 8.92 -22.90 -7.07
CA LYS A 457 8.69 -21.46 -7.18
C LYS A 457 8.05 -21.12 -8.52
N LEU A 458 6.93 -20.39 -8.47
CA LEU A 458 6.21 -19.95 -9.64
C LEU A 458 6.94 -18.78 -10.34
N GLN A 459 6.82 -18.73 -11.66
CA GLN A 459 7.39 -17.70 -12.51
C GLN A 459 6.29 -16.95 -13.26
N ASN A 460 6.61 -15.75 -13.75
CA ASN A 460 5.67 -14.99 -14.58
C ASN A 460 5.26 -15.79 -15.82
N GLY A 461 3.95 -15.87 -16.07
CA GLY A 461 3.40 -16.58 -17.22
C GLY A 461 3.10 -18.06 -16.99
N ASP A 462 3.43 -18.61 -15.82
CA ASP A 462 3.12 -20.00 -15.50
C ASP A 462 1.60 -20.25 -15.46
N ARG A 463 1.16 -21.32 -16.14
CA ARG A 463 -0.21 -21.83 -16.03
C ARG A 463 -0.26 -22.92 -14.96
N VAL A 464 -0.98 -22.65 -13.88
CA VAL A 464 -1.02 -23.51 -12.69
C VAL A 464 -2.34 -24.28 -12.63
N GLU A 465 -2.27 -25.62 -12.59
CA GLU A 465 -3.38 -26.53 -12.39
C GLU A 465 -3.20 -27.28 -11.07
N LEU A 466 -4.19 -27.26 -10.19
CA LEU A 466 -4.15 -27.92 -8.90
C LEU A 466 -4.73 -29.34 -9.00
N VAL A 467 -4.06 -30.28 -8.33
CA VAL A 467 -4.59 -31.63 -8.10
C VAL A 467 -5.11 -31.66 -6.68
N THR A 468 -6.40 -31.93 -6.52
CA THR A 468 -7.09 -31.90 -5.23
C THR A 468 -7.66 -33.28 -4.87
N ARG A 469 -7.81 -33.53 -3.57
CA ARG A 469 -8.43 -34.75 -3.05
C ARG A 469 -9.26 -34.39 -1.81
N ARG A 470 -10.54 -34.80 -1.79
CA ARG A 470 -11.53 -34.38 -0.77
C ARG A 470 -11.13 -34.75 0.68
N ASP A 471 -10.41 -35.84 0.87
CA ASP A 471 -9.95 -36.34 2.16
C ASP A 471 -8.53 -35.86 2.53
N ALA A 472 -7.92 -35.05 1.67
CA ALA A 472 -6.59 -34.49 1.93
C ALA A 472 -6.63 -33.44 3.05
N GLN A 473 -5.49 -33.25 3.68
CA GLN A 473 -5.28 -32.29 4.74
C GLN A 473 -3.96 -31.55 4.49
N PRO A 474 -3.85 -30.27 4.89
CA PRO A 474 -2.61 -29.55 4.78
C PRO A 474 -1.50 -30.15 5.64
N SER A 475 -0.24 -30.00 5.22
CA SER A 475 0.94 -30.32 6.03
C SER A 475 1.47 -29.08 6.73
N LEU A 476 2.00 -29.25 7.95
CA LEU A 476 2.74 -28.18 8.64
C LEU A 476 4.03 -27.79 7.91
N ASP A 477 4.67 -28.74 7.20
CA ASP A 477 5.87 -28.50 6.40
C ASP A 477 5.65 -27.47 5.30
N TRP A 478 4.41 -27.23 4.89
CA TRP A 478 4.09 -26.18 3.93
C TRP A 478 4.48 -24.79 4.44
N LEU A 479 4.51 -24.58 5.78
CA LEU A 479 4.94 -23.31 6.37
C LEU A 479 6.42 -23.00 6.11
N GLU A 480 7.24 -23.97 5.73
CA GLU A 480 8.67 -23.77 5.43
C GLU A 480 8.86 -23.08 4.08
N PHE A 481 8.01 -23.35 3.09
CA PHE A 481 8.20 -22.87 1.73
C PHE A 481 7.11 -21.92 1.20
N VAL A 482 5.90 -21.88 1.79
CA VAL A 482 4.89 -20.90 1.37
C VAL A 482 5.37 -19.47 1.64
N GLN A 483 5.08 -18.58 0.71
CA GLN A 483 5.56 -17.21 0.75
C GLN A 483 4.50 -16.23 1.26
N SER A 484 3.24 -16.38 0.80
CA SER A 484 2.16 -15.48 1.18
C SER A 484 1.77 -15.62 2.65
N GLN A 485 1.56 -14.51 3.33
CA GLN A 485 1.07 -14.52 4.71
C GLN A 485 -0.38 -15.01 4.79
N HIS A 486 -1.16 -14.79 3.71
CA HIS A 486 -2.50 -15.34 3.61
C HIS A 486 -2.49 -16.87 3.73
N ALA A 487 -1.69 -17.59 2.91
CA ALA A 487 -1.55 -19.04 3.02
C ALA A 487 -1.04 -19.48 4.40
N ARG A 488 0.00 -18.81 4.94
CA ARG A 488 0.53 -19.09 6.28
C ARG A 488 -0.55 -18.97 7.36
N SER A 489 -1.34 -17.91 7.33
CA SER A 489 -2.41 -17.66 8.29
C SER A 489 -3.48 -18.74 8.22
N LYS A 490 -3.94 -19.11 7.01
CA LYS A 490 -4.97 -20.16 6.81
C LYS A 490 -4.47 -21.55 7.25
N ILE A 491 -3.23 -21.90 6.93
CA ILE A 491 -2.62 -23.17 7.38
C ILE A 491 -2.56 -23.21 8.92
N ARG A 492 -2.04 -22.15 9.57
CA ARG A 492 -1.98 -22.07 11.04
C ARG A 492 -3.38 -22.12 11.68
N ALA A 493 -4.36 -21.44 11.10
CA ALA A 493 -5.74 -21.45 11.58
C ALA A 493 -6.36 -22.85 11.49
N TYR A 494 -6.09 -23.60 10.40
CA TYR A 494 -6.53 -24.97 10.25
C TYR A 494 -5.98 -25.88 11.39
N PHE A 495 -4.66 -25.84 11.63
CA PHE A 495 -4.05 -26.64 12.68
C PHE A 495 -4.49 -26.19 14.09
N ARG A 496 -4.68 -24.90 14.32
CA ARG A 496 -5.22 -24.37 15.58
C ARG A 496 -6.63 -24.91 15.84
N ARG A 497 -7.50 -24.92 14.82
CA ARG A 497 -8.85 -25.49 14.95
C ARG A 497 -8.81 -27.00 15.23
N ARG A 498 -7.98 -27.73 14.50
CA ARG A 498 -7.84 -29.19 14.68
C ARG A 498 -7.31 -29.55 16.06
N ASN A 499 -6.28 -28.84 16.50
CA ASN A 499 -5.66 -29.12 17.80
C ASN A 499 -6.44 -28.52 18.97
N ARG A 500 -7.49 -27.68 18.70
CA ARG A 500 -8.24 -27.01 19.77
C ARG A 500 -8.95 -28.00 20.70
N ALA A 501 -9.56 -29.03 20.15
CA ALA A 501 -10.22 -30.06 20.97
C ALA A 501 -9.22 -30.82 21.85
N GLU A 502 -8.09 -31.23 21.26
CA GLU A 502 -7.00 -31.90 21.97
C GLU A 502 -6.35 -30.99 23.01
N ASN A 503 -6.07 -29.74 22.65
CA ASN A 503 -5.53 -28.74 23.58
C ASN A 503 -6.52 -28.40 24.69
N THR A 504 -7.83 -28.36 24.40
CA THR A 504 -8.86 -28.15 25.41
C THR A 504 -8.88 -29.30 26.42
N SER A 505 -8.84 -30.56 25.97
CA SER A 505 -8.74 -31.74 26.87
C SER A 505 -7.47 -31.69 27.70
N ARG A 506 -6.31 -31.50 27.06
CA ARG A 506 -5.00 -31.44 27.71
C ARG A 506 -4.88 -30.29 28.72
N GLY A 507 -5.45 -29.11 28.39
CA GLY A 507 -5.49 -27.95 29.29
C GLY A 507 -6.37 -28.19 30.49
N LYS A 508 -7.55 -28.78 30.28
CA LYS A 508 -8.46 -29.17 31.37
C LYS A 508 -7.80 -30.19 32.30
N GLU A 509 -7.22 -31.25 31.77
CA GLU A 509 -6.49 -32.28 32.52
C GLU A 509 -5.32 -31.68 33.33
N ALA A 510 -4.56 -30.75 32.73
CA ALA A 510 -3.47 -30.07 33.42
C ALA A 510 -3.94 -29.21 34.59
N ILE A 511 -5.07 -28.49 34.43
CA ILE A 511 -5.67 -27.73 35.53
C ILE A 511 -6.21 -28.66 36.62
N GLU A 512 -6.88 -29.75 36.27
CA GLU A 512 -7.38 -30.75 37.21
C GLU A 512 -6.24 -31.40 38.01
N ALA A 513 -5.13 -31.71 37.38
CA ALA A 513 -3.94 -32.26 38.04
C ALA A 513 -3.35 -31.25 39.05
N GLU A 514 -3.27 -29.98 38.66
CA GLU A 514 -2.77 -28.92 39.55
C GLU A 514 -3.70 -28.65 40.73
N LEU A 515 -5.02 -28.66 40.51
CA LEU A 515 -6.00 -28.54 41.61
C LEU A 515 -5.91 -29.70 42.58
N LYS A 516 -5.74 -30.95 42.11
CA LYS A 516 -5.47 -32.09 42.98
C LYS A 516 -4.17 -31.92 43.78
N ARG A 517 -3.12 -31.40 43.18
CA ARG A 517 -1.85 -31.11 43.87
C ARG A 517 -2.03 -30.07 44.97
N LEU A 518 -2.96 -29.16 44.81
CA LEU A 518 -3.33 -28.14 45.82
C LEU A 518 -4.32 -28.66 46.85
N GLY A 519 -4.73 -29.94 46.80
CA GLY A 519 -5.68 -30.57 47.76
C GLY A 519 -7.13 -30.17 47.53
N LEU A 520 -7.50 -29.74 46.33
CA LEU A 520 -8.84 -29.29 45.97
C LEU A 520 -9.57 -30.34 45.12
N GLU A 521 -10.93 -30.33 45.18
CA GLU A 521 -11.78 -31.21 44.35
C GLU A 521 -11.90 -30.63 42.94
N PRO A 522 -11.32 -31.27 41.89
CA PRO A 522 -11.26 -30.67 40.57
C PRO A 522 -12.63 -30.53 39.90
N ARG A 523 -13.52 -31.54 40.06
CA ARG A 523 -14.80 -31.60 39.31
C ARG A 523 -15.70 -30.37 39.52
N ALA A 524 -15.75 -29.85 40.74
CA ALA A 524 -16.55 -28.68 41.06
C ALA A 524 -15.91 -27.38 40.53
N LEU A 525 -14.57 -27.32 40.50
CA LEU A 525 -13.82 -26.14 40.10
C LEU A 525 -13.54 -26.05 38.59
N THR A 526 -13.54 -27.16 37.89
CA THR A 526 -13.43 -27.18 36.40
C THR A 526 -14.79 -27.18 35.72
N ALA A 527 -15.90 -27.12 36.47
CA ALA A 527 -17.22 -26.90 35.91
C ALA A 527 -17.31 -25.51 35.26
N ASP A 528 -18.09 -25.41 34.19
CA ASP A 528 -18.17 -24.18 33.35
C ASP A 528 -18.49 -22.95 34.20
N ASP A 529 -19.44 -23.05 35.16
CA ASP A 529 -19.83 -21.93 36.04
C ASP A 529 -18.68 -21.41 36.91
N SER A 530 -17.82 -22.29 37.42
CA SER A 530 -16.66 -21.93 38.23
C SER A 530 -15.56 -21.27 37.40
N VAL A 531 -15.30 -21.83 36.23
CA VAL A 531 -14.29 -21.30 35.30
C VAL A 531 -14.76 -19.98 34.72
N GLN A 532 -16.04 -19.82 34.39
CA GLN A 532 -16.64 -18.58 33.93
C GLN A 532 -16.36 -17.39 34.87
N LYS A 533 -16.41 -17.61 36.16
CA LYS A 533 -16.16 -16.56 37.20
C LYS A 533 -14.70 -16.06 37.18
N VAL A 534 -13.76 -16.86 36.77
CA VAL A 534 -12.34 -16.47 36.74
C VAL A 534 -11.89 -15.94 35.37
N LEU A 535 -12.70 -16.06 34.31
CA LEU A 535 -12.37 -15.57 32.97
C LEU A 535 -12.02 -14.08 32.95
N VAL A 536 -12.67 -13.27 33.76
CA VAL A 536 -12.45 -11.81 33.86
C VAL A 536 -10.99 -11.42 34.17
N HIS A 537 -10.23 -12.35 34.74
CA HIS A 537 -8.81 -12.15 35.06
C HIS A 537 -7.85 -12.46 33.90
N PHE A 538 -8.35 -13.03 32.81
CA PHE A 538 -7.55 -13.43 31.67
C PHE A 538 -7.92 -12.60 30.42
N LYS A 539 -7.06 -11.63 30.09
CA LYS A 539 -7.25 -10.81 28.89
C LYS A 539 -7.18 -11.67 27.62
N GLN A 540 -8.05 -11.41 26.67
CA GLN A 540 -8.14 -12.12 25.38
C GLN A 540 -8.61 -13.57 25.45
N VAL A 541 -9.38 -13.96 26.48
CA VAL A 541 -10.03 -15.25 26.59
C VAL A 541 -11.53 -15.04 26.49
N ASP A 542 -12.17 -15.66 25.47
CA ASP A 542 -13.56 -15.38 25.14
C ASP A 542 -14.56 -16.29 25.89
N ASN A 543 -14.15 -17.50 26.22
CA ASN A 543 -15.00 -18.49 26.88
C ASN A 543 -14.17 -19.59 27.56
N VAL A 544 -14.86 -20.46 28.33
CA VAL A 544 -14.25 -21.56 29.12
C VAL A 544 -13.42 -22.51 28.25
N ALA A 545 -13.93 -22.90 27.07
CA ALA A 545 -13.21 -23.79 26.17
C ALA A 545 -11.95 -23.12 25.61
N ASP A 546 -11.97 -21.81 25.41
CA ASP A 546 -10.80 -21.03 24.98
C ASP A 546 -9.72 -20.97 26.08
N LEU A 547 -10.12 -20.80 27.34
CA LEU A 547 -9.19 -20.84 28.45
C LEU A 547 -8.47 -22.19 28.53
N PHE A 548 -9.21 -23.29 28.47
CA PHE A 548 -8.61 -24.63 28.49
C PHE A 548 -7.69 -24.86 27.30
N ALA A 549 -8.10 -24.46 26.09
CA ALA A 549 -7.27 -24.59 24.89
C ALA A 549 -5.95 -23.81 25.04
N ARG A 550 -6.00 -22.56 25.51
CA ARG A 550 -4.80 -21.73 25.73
C ARG A 550 -3.87 -22.26 26.82
N VAL A 551 -4.43 -22.88 27.86
CA VAL A 551 -3.64 -23.59 28.87
C VAL A 551 -2.96 -24.81 28.25
N GLY A 552 -3.66 -25.58 27.42
CA GLY A 552 -3.12 -26.74 26.71
C GLY A 552 -2.05 -26.35 25.69
N GLU A 553 -2.10 -25.14 25.12
CA GLU A 553 -1.09 -24.54 24.25
C GLU A 553 0.11 -23.95 25.01
N GLY A 554 0.02 -23.82 26.36
CA GLY A 554 1.05 -23.17 27.16
C GLY A 554 1.04 -21.65 27.10
N LEU A 555 0.00 -21.04 26.53
CA LEU A 555 -0.17 -19.58 26.44
C LEU A 555 -0.69 -18.96 27.72
N VAL A 556 -1.39 -19.74 28.54
CA VAL A 556 -1.87 -19.38 29.88
C VAL A 556 -1.29 -20.36 30.89
N SER A 557 -0.73 -19.85 31.97
CA SER A 557 -0.12 -20.69 33.01
C SER A 557 -1.18 -21.49 33.79
N VAL A 558 -0.99 -22.80 33.88
CA VAL A 558 -1.82 -23.72 34.68
C VAL A 558 -1.93 -23.24 36.12
N GLN A 559 -0.79 -22.85 36.73
CA GLN A 559 -0.73 -22.37 38.09
C GLN A 559 -1.57 -21.11 38.31
N SER A 560 -1.55 -20.18 37.33
CA SER A 560 -2.32 -18.95 37.40
C SER A 560 -3.84 -19.23 37.42
N VAL A 561 -4.30 -20.17 36.57
CA VAL A 561 -5.72 -20.57 36.54
C VAL A 561 -6.11 -21.29 37.83
N ALA A 562 -5.30 -22.25 38.25
CA ALA A 562 -5.57 -23.04 39.47
C ALA A 562 -5.61 -22.15 40.74
N MET A 563 -4.74 -21.15 40.84
CA MET A 563 -4.74 -20.18 41.95
C MET A 563 -6.02 -19.35 41.99
N ARG A 564 -6.51 -18.87 40.81
CA ARG A 564 -7.77 -18.13 40.74
C ARG A 564 -8.97 -19.00 41.08
N LEU A 565 -9.01 -20.25 40.61
CA LEU A 565 -10.05 -21.20 40.97
C LEU A 565 -10.05 -21.53 42.46
N ARG A 566 -8.88 -21.60 43.10
CA ARG A 566 -8.75 -21.81 44.57
C ARG A 566 -9.31 -20.64 45.36
N GLU A 567 -9.20 -19.40 44.85
CA GLU A 567 -9.77 -18.23 45.52
C GLU A 567 -11.30 -18.32 45.65
N LEU A 568 -12.01 -19.01 44.76
CA LEU A 568 -13.45 -19.24 44.81
C LEU A 568 -13.89 -20.15 45.97
N VAL A 569 -12.98 -20.96 46.51
CA VAL A 569 -13.29 -21.94 47.60
C VAL A 569 -12.80 -21.45 48.95
N ARG A 570 -12.01 -20.37 49.01
CA ARG A 570 -11.65 -19.76 50.31
C ARG A 570 -12.87 -19.14 50.92
N PRO A 571 -13.27 -19.52 52.16
CA PRO A 571 -14.29 -18.78 52.92
C PRO A 571 -13.78 -17.34 53.08
N GLU A 572 -14.65 -16.35 52.83
CA GLU A 572 -14.38 -14.95 53.15
C GLU A 572 -13.81 -14.87 54.57
N ALA A 573 -12.59 -14.34 54.72
CA ALA A 573 -12.05 -14.03 56.00
C ALA A 573 -13.03 -13.06 56.68
N PRO A 574 -13.43 -13.29 57.95
CA PRO A 574 -14.37 -12.42 58.65
C PRO A 574 -13.81 -10.99 58.61
N ALA A 575 -14.67 -10.05 58.20
CA ALA A 575 -14.36 -8.63 58.17
C ALA A 575 -13.81 -8.21 59.55
N GLU A 576 -12.62 -7.67 59.60
CA GLU A 576 -12.08 -7.09 60.83
C GLU A 576 -13.05 -6.02 61.34
N PRO A 577 -13.39 -6.04 62.61
CA PRO A 577 -14.29 -5.05 63.19
C PRO A 577 -13.59 -3.67 63.14
N THR A 578 -14.22 -2.72 62.51
CA THR A 578 -13.85 -1.31 62.57
C THR A 578 -14.05 -0.81 64.04
N GLY A 579 -13.00 -1.00 64.83
CA GLY A 579 -12.90 -0.47 66.17
C GLY A 579 -12.14 0.84 66.18
N GLY A 580 -12.86 1.93 66.38
CA GLY A 580 -12.26 3.24 66.60
C GLY A 580 -11.45 3.26 67.89
N GLY A 581 -10.30 3.88 67.89
CA GLY A 581 -9.45 4.12 69.06
C GLY A 581 -8.40 5.19 68.72
N LYS A 582 -8.75 6.45 69.05
CA LYS A 582 -7.77 7.53 69.21
C LYS A 582 -6.73 7.13 70.29
N ASN A 583 -5.44 7.29 70.03
CA ASN A 583 -4.55 8.13 70.84
C ASN A 583 -3.09 8.06 70.39
N ARG A 584 -2.56 9.25 70.18
CA ARG A 584 -1.31 9.83 70.74
C ARG A 584 -0.17 8.85 71.03
N TYR A 585 1.00 9.05 70.32
CA TYR A 585 2.18 9.55 71.06
C TYR A 585 3.16 10.18 70.05
N GLN A 586 3.64 11.34 70.43
CA GLN A 586 4.76 12.11 69.86
C GLN A 586 6.10 11.45 70.19
N ALA A 587 7.09 11.76 69.38
CA ALA A 587 8.52 11.92 69.66
C ALA A 587 9.38 10.64 69.93
N LEU A 588 10.23 10.32 69.02
CA LEU A 588 11.67 10.63 69.04
C LEU A 588 12.24 10.38 67.66
#